data_f6fd4645dc31635deb097df013808655
#
_entry.id   f6fd4645dc31635deb097df013808655
#
_cell.length_a   1.000
_cell.length_b   1.000
_cell.length_c   1.000
_cell.angle_alpha   90.00
_cell.angle_beta   90.00
_cell.angle_gamma   90.00
#
_symmetry.space_group_name_H-M   'P 1'
#
loop_
_entity.id
_entity.type
_entity.pdbx_description
1 polymer ?
#
loop_
_entity_poly.entity_id
_entity_poly.type
_entity_poly.pdbx_seq_one_letter_code
_entity_poly.pdbx_strand_id
1 'polypeptide(L)'
;KHDCGNIFDFPLAQIVVNINLQHKIFLKKKTLDEIIQEDVGYLNNFTNIYIGKQTPYVLKKVKVHLKKNKSKINYPTAWKLIKKDNLYFYQDKKTKIKLNTKNVYSKGMFENIGHAIKIALDLKIDKKIIEKTLPNLTFPGRFNYLKNGKIKKMLHKNEVIMIDGAHAPADAKNLHDYLKKLKLPKYGVWSMTKNKEQD
;
A
#
# COMPACT_ATOMS: atom_id res chain seq x y z
N LYS A 1 -1.45 -8.50 -20.54
CA LYS A 1 -0.37 -7.54 -20.73
C LYS A 1 -0.04 -6.95 -19.39
N HIS A 2 1.16 -7.24 -18.90
CA HIS A 2 1.57 -6.89 -17.54
C HIS A 2 1.61 -5.38 -17.38
N ASP A 3 1.16 -4.91 -16.24
CA ASP A 3 1.21 -3.51 -15.84
C ASP A 3 2.67 -3.11 -15.54
N CYS A 4 2.94 -1.98 -14.97
CA CYS A 4 4.26 -1.37 -14.83
C CYS A 4 5.34 -2.17 -14.06
N GLY A 5 5.07 -3.41 -13.66
CA GLY A 5 5.95 -4.18 -12.75
C GLY A 5 7.23 -4.75 -13.36
N ASN A 6 7.39 -4.72 -14.69
CA ASN A 6 8.50 -5.34 -15.41
C ASN A 6 9.43 -4.34 -16.12
N ILE A 7 9.55 -3.14 -15.58
CA ILE A 7 10.40 -2.08 -16.16
C ILE A 7 11.88 -2.41 -16.03
N PHE A 8 12.27 -3.16 -15.00
CA PHE A 8 13.66 -3.51 -14.72
C PHE A 8 13.89 -5.00 -14.88
N ASP A 9 14.92 -5.37 -15.63
CA ASP A 9 15.32 -6.77 -15.80
C ASP A 9 15.89 -7.37 -14.50
N PHE A 10 16.61 -6.56 -13.72
CA PHE A 10 17.27 -6.99 -12.48
C PHE A 10 17.00 -6.02 -11.32
N PRO A 11 15.78 -5.97 -10.79
CA PRO A 11 15.48 -5.10 -9.65
C PRO A 11 16.16 -5.60 -8.37
N LEU A 12 16.59 -4.70 -7.51
CA LEU A 12 17.14 -5.04 -6.19
C LEU A 12 16.12 -5.75 -5.29
N ALA A 13 14.85 -5.40 -5.44
CA ALA A 13 13.74 -5.99 -4.72
C ALA A 13 12.46 -5.91 -5.54
N GLN A 14 11.59 -6.89 -5.39
CA GLN A 14 10.26 -6.94 -5.98
C GLN A 14 9.23 -7.06 -4.87
N ILE A 15 8.14 -6.30 -4.96
CA ILE A 15 7.11 -6.29 -3.93
C ILE A 15 5.78 -6.66 -4.57
N VAL A 16 5.10 -7.63 -3.97
CA VAL A 16 3.70 -7.92 -4.23
C VAL A 16 2.90 -7.43 -3.03
N VAL A 17 2.24 -6.31 -3.18
CA VAL A 17 1.33 -5.77 -2.16
C VAL A 17 0.03 -6.58 -2.10
N ASN A 18 -0.98 -6.09 -1.41
CA ASN A 18 -2.26 -6.77 -1.30
C ASN A 18 -2.93 -6.94 -2.68
N ILE A 19 -3.23 -8.18 -3.06
CA ILE A 19 -3.93 -8.52 -4.31
C ILE A 19 -5.43 -8.62 -4.04
N ASN A 20 -6.22 -7.85 -4.78
CA ASN A 20 -7.68 -7.83 -4.73
C ASN A 20 -8.26 -7.93 -6.13
N LEU A 21 -9.52 -8.36 -6.23
CA LEU A 21 -10.25 -8.36 -7.49
C LEU A 21 -10.61 -6.91 -7.88
N GLN A 22 -9.75 -6.29 -8.68
CA GLN A 22 -9.91 -4.93 -9.20
C GLN A 22 -9.48 -4.87 -10.66
N HIS A 23 -9.77 -3.76 -11.35
CA HIS A 23 -9.41 -3.58 -12.76
C HIS A 23 -9.93 -4.67 -13.69
N LYS A 24 -11.09 -5.25 -13.38
CA LYS A 24 -11.72 -6.39 -14.12
C LYS A 24 -11.85 -6.14 -15.62
N ILE A 25 -11.99 -4.89 -16.04
CA ILE A 25 -12.17 -4.53 -17.46
C ILE A 25 -10.96 -4.88 -18.34
N PHE A 26 -9.77 -4.93 -17.73
CA PHE A 26 -8.52 -5.26 -18.43
C PHE A 26 -8.22 -6.75 -18.46
N LEU A 27 -9.05 -7.55 -17.79
CA LEU A 27 -8.89 -8.99 -17.65
C LEU A 27 -9.79 -9.74 -18.62
N LYS A 28 -9.29 -10.82 -19.22
CA LYS A 28 -10.07 -11.68 -20.12
C LYS A 28 -11.13 -12.47 -19.36
N LYS A 29 -10.75 -13.10 -18.27
CA LYS A 29 -11.62 -13.98 -17.46
C LYS A 29 -12.26 -13.24 -16.28
N LYS A 30 -11.83 -12.02 -15.97
CA LYS A 30 -12.34 -11.20 -14.86
C LYS A 30 -12.29 -11.90 -13.50
N THR A 31 -11.29 -12.75 -13.29
CA THR A 31 -11.13 -13.58 -12.09
C THR A 31 -9.97 -13.12 -11.23
N LEU A 32 -10.03 -13.44 -9.93
CA LEU A 32 -8.93 -13.19 -9.00
C LEU A 32 -7.68 -14.00 -9.36
N ASP A 33 -7.82 -15.21 -9.89
CA ASP A 33 -6.70 -16.03 -10.34
C ASP A 33 -5.94 -15.38 -11.49
N GLU A 34 -6.66 -14.73 -12.41
CA GLU A 34 -6.03 -13.98 -13.50
C GLU A 34 -5.22 -12.78 -12.97
N ILE A 35 -5.76 -12.03 -12.00
CA ILE A 35 -4.99 -10.94 -11.35
C ILE A 35 -3.75 -11.51 -10.66
N ILE A 36 -3.87 -12.60 -9.90
CA ILE A 36 -2.72 -13.23 -9.27
C ILE A 36 -1.66 -13.59 -10.30
N GLN A 37 -2.06 -14.14 -11.44
CA GLN A 37 -1.15 -14.48 -12.53
C GLN A 37 -0.49 -13.23 -13.13
N GLU A 38 -1.25 -12.15 -13.34
CA GLU A 38 -0.71 -10.88 -13.83
C GLU A 38 0.28 -10.25 -12.85
N ASP A 39 -0.04 -10.23 -11.54
CA ASP A 39 0.77 -9.59 -10.51
C ASP A 39 2.02 -10.39 -10.12
N VAL A 40 2.00 -11.71 -10.31
CA VAL A 40 3.09 -12.60 -9.86
C VAL A 40 3.86 -13.22 -11.02
N GLY A 41 3.24 -13.32 -12.20
CA GLY A 41 3.79 -14.05 -13.34
C GLY A 41 5.03 -13.42 -13.97
N TYR A 42 5.28 -12.12 -13.72
CA TYR A 42 6.46 -11.41 -14.25
C TYR A 42 7.62 -11.29 -13.23
N LEU A 43 7.45 -11.81 -12.02
CA LEU A 43 8.48 -11.70 -10.99
C LEU A 43 9.77 -12.41 -11.42
N ASN A 44 10.86 -11.66 -11.44
CA ASN A 44 12.17 -12.15 -11.86
C ASN A 44 12.73 -13.16 -10.88
N ASN A 45 13.54 -14.08 -11.41
CA ASN A 45 14.36 -14.98 -10.59
C ASN A 45 15.59 -14.26 -10.02
N PHE A 46 16.15 -14.83 -8.95
CA PHE A 46 17.42 -14.38 -8.34
C PHE A 46 17.38 -13.00 -7.69
N THR A 47 16.20 -12.46 -7.41
CA THR A 47 16.02 -11.21 -6.66
C THR A 47 15.33 -11.47 -5.34
N ASN A 48 15.30 -10.47 -4.43
CA ASN A 48 14.49 -10.58 -3.23
C ASN A 48 13.04 -10.24 -3.55
N ILE A 49 12.12 -11.16 -3.26
CA ILE A 49 10.67 -10.95 -3.40
C ILE A 49 10.06 -10.77 -2.02
N TYR A 50 9.23 -9.75 -1.87
CA TYR A 50 8.50 -9.43 -0.63
C TYR A 50 6.99 -9.53 -0.89
N ILE A 51 6.34 -10.46 -0.20
CA ILE A 51 4.90 -10.68 -0.33
C ILE A 51 4.19 -9.97 0.81
N GLY A 52 3.27 -9.08 0.47
CA GLY A 52 2.39 -8.39 1.40
C GLY A 52 1.34 -9.32 2.00
N LYS A 53 0.59 -8.80 2.97
CA LYS A 53 -0.51 -9.53 3.60
C LYS A 53 -1.57 -9.86 2.54
N GLN A 54 -1.90 -11.13 2.42
CA GLN A 54 -2.88 -11.67 1.47
C GLN A 54 -3.98 -12.42 2.22
N THR A 55 -5.11 -12.63 1.56
CA THR A 55 -6.07 -13.64 2.01
C THR A 55 -5.45 -15.03 1.94
N PRO A 56 -5.92 -16.03 2.73
CA PRO A 56 -5.40 -17.40 2.66
C PRO A 56 -5.44 -17.98 1.24
N TYR A 57 -6.50 -17.73 0.51
CA TYR A 57 -6.66 -18.18 -0.88
C TYR A 57 -5.57 -17.59 -1.79
N VAL A 58 -5.43 -16.27 -1.79
CA VAL A 58 -4.42 -15.57 -2.61
C VAL A 58 -3.01 -16.04 -2.25
N LEU A 59 -2.71 -16.13 -0.95
CA LEU A 59 -1.39 -16.57 -0.49
C LEU A 59 -1.06 -18.00 -0.96
N LYS A 60 -2.05 -18.91 -0.94
CA LYS A 60 -1.89 -20.27 -1.47
C LYS A 60 -1.56 -20.25 -2.95
N LYS A 61 -2.26 -19.46 -3.75
CA LYS A 61 -2.03 -19.34 -5.20
C LYS A 61 -0.67 -18.70 -5.50
N VAL A 62 -0.33 -17.61 -4.82
CA VAL A 62 0.99 -16.97 -4.93
C VAL A 62 2.12 -17.96 -4.65
N LYS A 63 2.01 -18.77 -3.60
CA LYS A 63 2.99 -19.82 -3.29
C LYS A 63 3.14 -20.84 -4.41
N VAL A 64 2.04 -21.24 -5.05
CA VAL A 64 2.06 -22.16 -6.20
C VAL A 64 2.80 -21.54 -7.37
N HIS A 65 2.49 -20.29 -7.74
CA HIS A 65 3.19 -19.58 -8.82
C HIS A 65 4.69 -19.43 -8.55
N LEU A 66 5.07 -19.14 -7.31
CA LEU A 66 6.46 -18.92 -6.93
C LEU A 66 7.24 -20.21 -6.60
N LYS A 67 6.62 -21.39 -6.68
CA LYS A 67 7.27 -22.68 -6.33
C LYS A 67 8.57 -22.93 -7.09
N LYS A 68 8.64 -22.53 -8.36
CA LYS A 68 9.81 -22.69 -9.23
C LYS A 68 10.72 -21.45 -9.27
N ASN A 69 10.32 -20.36 -8.59
CA ASN A 69 11.12 -19.14 -8.58
C ASN A 69 12.35 -19.33 -7.66
N LYS A 70 13.54 -18.97 -8.18
CA LYS A 70 14.81 -19.14 -7.48
C LYS A 70 15.17 -17.95 -6.57
N SER A 71 14.24 -17.03 -6.37
CA SER A 71 14.41 -15.86 -5.51
C SER A 71 14.28 -16.22 -4.02
N LYS A 72 14.87 -15.39 -3.18
CA LYS A 72 14.56 -15.40 -1.75
C LYS A 72 13.18 -14.74 -1.54
N ILE A 73 12.21 -15.52 -1.08
CA ILE A 73 10.85 -15.04 -0.88
C ILE A 73 10.62 -14.72 0.60
N ASN A 74 10.28 -13.46 0.88
CA ASN A 74 9.91 -12.96 2.20
C ASN A 74 8.39 -12.92 2.28
N TYR A 75 7.80 -13.87 3.01
CA TYR A 75 6.36 -13.96 3.22
C TYR A 75 5.86 -12.95 4.28
N PRO A 76 4.53 -12.73 4.40
CA PRO A 76 3.95 -11.77 5.34
C PRO A 76 4.31 -11.97 6.81
N THR A 77 4.85 -13.14 7.17
CA THR A 77 5.33 -13.46 8.52
C THR A 77 6.73 -12.93 8.83
N ALA A 78 7.44 -12.39 7.84
CA ALA A 78 8.81 -11.88 8.01
C ALA A 78 8.86 -10.64 8.94
N TRP A 79 7.77 -9.91 9.06
CA TRP A 79 7.59 -8.78 9.96
C TRP A 79 6.12 -8.61 10.34
N LYS A 80 5.82 -7.79 11.32
CA LYS A 80 4.46 -7.48 11.74
C LYS A 80 4.28 -6.01 12.07
N LEU A 81 3.05 -5.52 11.86
CA LEU A 81 2.59 -4.23 12.32
C LEU A 81 1.90 -4.42 13.68
N ILE A 82 2.41 -3.74 14.70
CA ILE A 82 1.82 -3.75 16.05
C ILE A 82 1.18 -2.40 16.29
N LYS A 83 -0.10 -2.40 16.71
CA LYS A 83 -0.79 -1.22 17.21
C LYS A 83 -0.83 -1.26 18.73
N LYS A 84 -0.32 -0.21 19.38
CA LYS A 84 -0.40 -0.01 20.82
C LYS A 84 -0.68 1.47 21.10
N ASP A 85 -1.66 1.79 21.92
CA ASP A 85 -1.99 3.16 22.35
C ASP A 85 -2.10 4.17 21.17
N ASN A 86 -2.83 3.78 20.11
CA ASN A 86 -2.95 4.50 18.84
C ASN A 86 -1.64 4.73 18.07
N LEU A 87 -0.54 4.16 18.50
CA LEU A 87 0.74 4.17 17.81
C LEU A 87 0.93 2.87 17.04
N TYR A 88 1.61 2.97 15.92
CA TYR A 88 2.03 1.80 15.14
C TYR A 88 3.52 1.57 15.28
N PHE A 89 3.89 0.29 15.30
CA PHE A 89 5.27 -0.18 15.35
C PHE A 89 5.49 -1.22 14.27
N TYR A 90 6.56 -1.09 13.54
CA TYR A 90 7.15 -2.17 12.76
C TYR A 90 7.94 -3.08 13.71
N GLN A 91 7.85 -4.39 13.53
CA GLN A 91 8.68 -5.35 14.24
C GLN A 91 9.00 -6.56 13.36
N ASP A 92 10.27 -6.88 13.24
CA ASP A 92 10.77 -8.16 12.74
C ASP A 92 11.53 -8.93 13.85
N LYS A 93 12.32 -9.95 13.45
CA LYS A 93 13.07 -10.78 14.42
C LYS A 93 14.14 -9.99 15.18
N LYS A 94 14.70 -8.93 14.59
CA LYS A 94 15.86 -8.21 15.12
C LYS A 94 15.55 -6.77 15.50
N THR A 95 14.52 -6.18 14.90
CA THR A 95 14.32 -4.73 14.93
C THR A 95 12.89 -4.38 15.28
N LYS A 96 12.75 -3.37 16.14
CA LYS A 96 11.47 -2.71 16.41
C LYS A 96 11.63 -1.22 16.17
N ILE A 97 10.70 -0.63 15.37
CA ILE A 97 10.70 0.79 15.00
C ILE A 97 9.32 1.36 15.27
N LYS A 98 9.26 2.49 16.01
CA LYS A 98 8.04 3.29 16.15
C LYS A 98 7.78 4.01 14.83
N LEU A 99 6.59 3.88 14.28
CA LEU A 99 6.18 4.55 13.04
C LEU A 99 5.72 5.98 13.37
N ASN A 100 6.67 6.85 13.64
CA ASN A 100 6.42 8.26 13.89
C ASN A 100 6.14 8.97 12.55
N THR A 101 4.89 9.00 12.14
CA THR A 101 4.43 9.56 10.85
C THR A 101 3.41 10.66 11.08
N LYS A 102 3.44 11.71 10.23
CA LYS A 102 2.51 12.86 10.32
C LYS A 102 1.34 12.75 9.34
N ASN A 103 1.54 12.10 8.19
CA ASN A 103 0.60 12.10 7.07
C ASN A 103 0.17 10.68 6.67
N VAL A 104 0.10 9.78 7.65
CA VAL A 104 -0.30 8.38 7.45
C VAL A 104 -1.52 8.07 8.27
N TYR A 105 -2.62 7.77 7.63
CA TYR A 105 -3.95 7.74 8.25
C TYR A 105 -4.62 6.37 8.19
N SER A 106 -4.27 5.52 7.23
CA SER A 106 -4.90 4.22 7.06
C SER A 106 -3.97 3.06 7.42
N LYS A 107 -4.57 1.93 7.79
CA LYS A 107 -3.83 0.69 8.06
C LYS A 107 -3.05 0.22 6.84
N GLY A 108 -3.62 0.34 5.63
CA GLY A 108 -2.94 -0.03 4.38
C GLY A 108 -1.67 0.79 4.15
N MET A 109 -1.70 2.11 4.45
CA MET A 109 -0.51 2.94 4.36
C MET A 109 0.58 2.47 5.34
N PHE A 110 0.23 2.13 6.58
CA PHE A 110 1.19 1.58 7.54
C PHE A 110 1.75 0.22 7.11
N GLU A 111 0.94 -0.63 6.49
CA GLU A 111 1.39 -1.90 5.92
C GLU A 111 2.42 -1.67 4.79
N ASN A 112 2.17 -0.71 3.89
CA ASN A 112 3.12 -0.34 2.84
C ASN A 112 4.43 0.22 3.41
N ILE A 113 4.36 1.06 4.44
CA ILE A 113 5.55 1.56 5.16
C ILE A 113 6.32 0.39 5.78
N GLY A 114 5.63 -0.57 6.38
CA GLY A 114 6.26 -1.77 6.94
C GLY A 114 7.04 -2.57 5.90
N HIS A 115 6.53 -2.70 4.67
CA HIS A 115 7.27 -3.30 3.56
C HIS A 115 8.52 -2.50 3.19
N ALA A 116 8.37 -1.18 3.05
CA ALA A 116 9.49 -0.31 2.74
C ALA A 116 10.60 -0.39 3.81
N ILE A 117 10.23 -0.41 5.09
CA ILE A 117 11.17 -0.59 6.20
C ILE A 117 11.86 -1.95 6.12
N LYS A 118 11.11 -3.03 5.88
CA LYS A 118 11.71 -4.38 5.75
C LYS A 118 12.76 -4.42 4.65
N ILE A 119 12.45 -3.86 3.50
CA ILE A 119 13.38 -3.81 2.37
C ILE A 119 14.60 -2.94 2.70
N ALA A 120 14.40 -1.75 3.28
CA ALA A 120 15.47 -0.86 3.69
C ALA A 120 16.44 -1.54 4.66
N LEU A 121 15.92 -2.27 5.67
CA LEU A 121 16.73 -3.02 6.61
C LEU A 121 17.49 -4.18 5.94
N ASP A 122 16.86 -4.90 5.01
CA ASP A 122 17.51 -5.98 4.25
C ASP A 122 18.61 -5.45 3.30
N LEU A 123 18.44 -4.23 2.80
CA LEU A 123 19.45 -3.47 2.05
C LEU A 123 20.47 -2.78 2.96
N LYS A 124 20.45 -3.06 4.28
CA LYS A 124 21.38 -2.53 5.29
C LYS A 124 21.34 -1.01 5.46
N ILE A 125 20.20 -0.38 5.15
CA ILE A 125 19.99 1.01 5.49
C ILE A 125 19.93 1.14 7.03
N ASP A 126 20.66 2.11 7.56
CA ASP A 126 20.72 2.34 9.02
C ASP A 126 19.33 2.68 9.57
N LYS A 127 18.99 2.06 10.71
CA LYS A 127 17.73 2.27 11.41
C LYS A 127 17.48 3.74 11.72
N LYS A 128 18.51 4.51 12.08
CA LYS A 128 18.40 5.94 12.40
C LYS A 128 17.97 6.76 11.18
N ILE A 129 18.44 6.38 9.98
CA ILE A 129 18.02 7.02 8.71
C ILE A 129 16.55 6.75 8.47
N ILE A 130 16.10 5.49 8.64
CA ILE A 130 14.70 5.12 8.50
C ILE A 130 13.83 5.93 9.47
N GLU A 131 14.18 5.95 10.76
CA GLU A 131 13.44 6.67 11.80
C GLU A 131 13.36 8.20 11.52
N LYS A 132 14.44 8.79 11.01
CA LYS A 132 14.50 10.21 10.62
C LYS A 132 13.60 10.52 9.41
N THR A 133 13.42 9.56 8.50
CA THR A 133 12.64 9.75 7.27
C THR A 133 11.13 9.66 7.53
N LEU A 134 10.68 8.82 8.47
CA LEU A 134 9.27 8.53 8.71
C LEU A 134 8.38 9.77 8.91
N PRO A 135 8.77 10.82 9.66
CA PRO A 135 7.94 12.01 9.84
C PRO A 135 7.72 12.83 8.56
N ASN A 136 8.57 12.66 7.56
CA ASN A 136 8.57 13.40 6.31
C ASN A 136 7.84 12.67 5.17
N LEU A 137 7.33 11.46 5.42
CA LEU A 137 6.59 10.71 4.41
C LEU A 137 5.32 11.46 3.99
N THR A 138 5.14 11.58 2.69
CA THR A 138 3.95 12.15 2.08
C THR A 138 3.46 11.22 0.96
N PHE A 139 2.16 11.20 0.75
CA PHE A 139 1.51 10.40 -0.29
C PHE A 139 0.56 11.32 -1.07
N PRO A 140 1.05 12.05 -2.09
CA PRO A 140 0.21 12.92 -2.90
C PRO A 140 -1.00 12.16 -3.46
N GLY A 141 -2.20 12.74 -3.30
CA GLY A 141 -3.44 12.11 -3.74
C GLY A 141 -3.92 10.92 -2.88
N ARG A 142 -3.32 10.66 -1.72
CA ARG A 142 -3.79 9.67 -0.74
C ARG A 142 -3.91 10.31 0.63
N PHE A 143 -5.14 10.48 1.14
CA PHE A 143 -5.42 11.22 2.39
C PHE A 143 -4.69 12.57 2.43
N ASN A 144 -4.59 13.23 1.29
CA ASN A 144 -3.75 14.42 1.12
C ASN A 144 -4.51 15.68 1.52
N TYR A 145 -4.20 16.22 2.69
CA TYR A 145 -4.72 17.52 3.13
C TYR A 145 -4.02 18.66 2.40
N LEU A 146 -4.80 19.49 1.69
CA LEU A 146 -4.28 20.64 0.98
C LEU A 146 -3.88 21.75 1.98
N LYS A 147 -2.61 22.13 1.94
CA LYS A 147 -2.04 23.20 2.77
C LYS A 147 -2.05 24.56 2.07
N ASN A 148 -2.03 24.57 0.75
CA ASN A 148 -1.95 25.76 -0.08
C ASN A 148 -2.72 25.57 -1.40
N GLY A 149 -2.68 26.56 -2.30
CA GLY A 149 -3.28 26.53 -3.63
C GLY A 149 -4.59 27.32 -3.71
N LYS A 150 -5.10 27.48 -4.96
CA LYS A 150 -6.30 28.30 -5.23
C LYS A 150 -7.53 27.84 -4.44
N ILE A 151 -7.81 26.54 -4.48
CA ILE A 151 -8.98 25.96 -3.78
C ILE A 151 -8.86 26.19 -2.26
N LYS A 152 -7.66 25.99 -1.67
CA LYS A 152 -7.47 26.23 -0.22
C LYS A 152 -7.73 27.68 0.18
N LYS A 153 -7.42 28.64 -0.71
CA LYS A 153 -7.68 30.07 -0.46
C LYS A 153 -9.18 30.43 -0.47
N MET A 154 -10.02 29.61 -1.07
CA MET A 154 -11.48 29.81 -1.13
C MET A 154 -12.21 29.29 0.11
N LEU A 155 -11.54 28.53 0.95
CA LEU A 155 -12.12 27.94 2.17
C LEU A 155 -12.15 28.92 3.31
N HIS A 156 -13.17 28.79 4.18
CA HIS A 156 -13.17 29.45 5.47
C HIS A 156 -12.05 28.91 6.38
N LYS A 157 -11.72 29.70 7.41
CA LYS A 157 -10.58 29.41 8.32
C LYS A 157 -10.62 28.01 8.94
N ASN A 158 -11.81 27.50 9.24
CA ASN A 158 -12.03 26.22 9.92
C ASN A 158 -12.28 25.06 8.95
N GLU A 159 -12.24 25.30 7.64
CA GLU A 159 -12.48 24.30 6.63
C GLU A 159 -11.15 23.70 6.11
N VAL A 160 -11.21 22.42 5.82
CA VAL A 160 -10.08 21.67 5.25
C VAL A 160 -10.54 20.89 4.04
N ILE A 161 -9.67 20.75 3.06
CA ILE A 161 -9.87 19.85 1.92
C ILE A 161 -8.88 18.70 2.03
N MET A 162 -9.41 17.50 1.87
CA MET A 162 -8.63 16.29 1.70
C MET A 162 -8.88 15.73 0.30
N ILE A 163 -7.82 15.37 -0.40
CA ILE A 163 -7.87 14.69 -1.70
C ILE A 163 -7.47 13.23 -1.49
N ASP A 164 -8.26 12.33 -2.05
CA ASP A 164 -7.94 10.90 -2.08
C ASP A 164 -8.28 10.30 -3.45
N GLY A 165 -7.41 9.44 -3.96
CA GLY A 165 -7.59 8.74 -5.23
C GLY A 165 -8.21 7.35 -5.07
N ALA A 166 -9.02 7.13 -4.03
CA ALA A 166 -9.76 5.88 -3.86
C ALA A 166 -10.64 5.62 -5.08
N HIS A 167 -10.47 4.45 -5.69
CA HIS A 167 -11.18 4.07 -6.91
C HIS A 167 -11.47 2.56 -6.99
N ALA A 168 -11.29 1.85 -5.88
CA ALA A 168 -11.62 0.44 -5.71
C ALA A 168 -12.27 0.23 -4.34
N PRO A 169 -13.08 -0.83 -4.14
CA PRO A 169 -13.78 -1.08 -2.87
C PRO A 169 -12.87 -1.11 -1.65
N ALA A 170 -11.66 -1.68 -1.77
CA ALA A 170 -10.69 -1.71 -0.69
C ALA A 170 -10.17 -0.31 -0.30
N ASP A 171 -9.97 0.57 -1.29
CA ASP A 171 -9.56 1.96 -1.06
C ASP A 171 -10.70 2.76 -0.40
N ALA A 172 -11.92 2.61 -0.93
CA ALA A 172 -13.12 3.23 -0.38
C ALA A 172 -13.34 2.83 1.09
N LYS A 173 -13.11 1.55 1.42
CA LYS A 173 -13.17 1.07 2.81
C LYS A 173 -12.13 1.75 3.71
N ASN A 174 -10.89 1.87 3.26
CA ASN A 174 -9.84 2.58 4.01
C ASN A 174 -10.21 4.04 4.27
N LEU A 175 -10.76 4.72 3.25
CA LEU A 175 -11.22 6.09 3.33
C LEU A 175 -12.39 6.23 4.31
N HIS A 176 -13.40 5.35 4.20
CA HIS A 176 -14.54 5.29 5.12
C HIS A 176 -14.08 5.10 6.57
N ASP A 177 -13.22 4.11 6.84
CA ASP A 177 -12.73 3.80 8.17
C ASP A 177 -11.96 4.97 8.81
N TYR A 178 -11.33 5.80 8.01
CA TYR A 178 -10.71 7.04 8.45
C TYR A 178 -11.75 8.14 8.72
N LEU A 179 -12.60 8.44 7.74
CA LEU A 179 -13.60 9.52 7.83
C LEU A 179 -14.59 9.30 8.98
N LYS A 180 -14.96 8.05 9.28
CA LYS A 180 -15.84 7.71 10.40
C LYS A 180 -15.29 8.17 11.76
N LYS A 181 -13.97 8.29 11.91
CA LYS A 181 -13.34 8.73 13.16
C LYS A 181 -13.35 10.25 13.32
N LEU A 182 -13.58 11.00 12.26
CA LEU A 182 -13.63 12.46 12.29
C LEU A 182 -15.03 12.89 12.76
N LYS A 183 -15.11 13.56 13.91
CA LYS A 183 -16.35 14.12 14.47
C LYS A 183 -16.67 15.50 13.89
N LEU A 184 -16.62 15.64 12.57
CA LEU A 184 -16.84 16.90 11.86
C LEU A 184 -17.86 16.69 10.76
N PRO A 185 -18.66 17.72 10.38
CA PRO A 185 -19.43 17.70 9.14
C PRO A 185 -18.52 17.39 7.95
N LYS A 186 -18.99 16.58 7.01
CA LYS A 186 -18.23 16.14 5.84
C LYS A 186 -19.07 16.30 4.60
N TYR A 187 -18.47 16.89 3.58
CA TYR A 187 -19.04 17.01 2.24
C TYR A 187 -18.10 16.30 1.27
N GLY A 188 -18.64 15.52 0.36
CA GLY A 188 -17.86 14.77 -0.63
C GLY A 188 -18.14 15.27 -2.04
N VAL A 189 -17.07 15.53 -2.80
CA VAL A 189 -17.15 15.66 -4.26
C VAL A 189 -16.51 14.41 -4.84
N TRP A 190 -17.30 13.65 -5.60
CA TRP A 190 -16.89 12.36 -6.15
C TRP A 190 -16.84 12.43 -7.68
N SER A 191 -15.72 12.00 -8.25
CA SER A 191 -15.59 11.83 -9.69
C SER A 191 -14.73 10.63 -10.00
N MET A 192 -15.19 9.77 -10.90
CA MET A 192 -14.45 8.60 -11.36
C MET A 192 -14.60 8.44 -12.86
N THR A 193 -13.61 7.82 -13.48
CA THR A 193 -13.69 7.43 -14.90
C THR A 193 -14.72 6.30 -15.05
N LYS A 194 -15.44 6.29 -16.19
CA LYS A 194 -16.52 5.34 -16.50
C LYS A 194 -16.12 3.86 -16.38
N ASN A 195 -14.83 3.57 -16.45
CA ASN A 195 -14.29 2.22 -16.40
C ASN A 195 -13.90 1.74 -14.99
N LYS A 196 -14.24 2.50 -13.95
CA LYS A 196 -14.03 2.09 -12.54
C LYS A 196 -15.29 1.48 -11.95
N GLU A 197 -15.12 0.61 -10.95
CA GLU A 197 -16.23 0.05 -10.19
C GLU A 197 -16.88 1.17 -9.37
N GLN A 198 -18.17 1.43 -9.60
CA GLN A 198 -18.91 2.52 -8.97
C GLN A 198 -19.98 2.02 -7.97
N ASP A 199 -20.18 0.69 -7.89
CA ASP A 199 -21.17 0.01 -7.06
C ASP A 199 -20.60 -0.37 -5.68
#